data_ec62af4639b07d6d91ec8c3621a73625
#
_entry.id   ec62af4639b07d6d91ec8c3621a73625
#
_cell.length_a   1.000
_cell.length_b   1.000
_cell.length_c   1.000
_cell.angle_alpha   90.00
_cell.angle_beta   90.00
_cell.angle_gamma   90.00
#
_symmetry.space_group_name_H-M   'P 1'
#
loop_
_entity.id
_entity.type
_entity.pdbx_description
1 polymer ?
#
loop_
_entity_poly.entity_id
_entity_poly.type
_entity_poly.pdbx_seq_one_letter_code
_entity_poly.pdbx_strand_id
1 'polypeptide(L)'
;MDTEKRRFILVALSFSEPGTMGGSTKIAIETVRHLSEHIPVVVIIPASKLPTLTENISLNDRITVHTTAPYQRNAHLHPFGEAFFYLKQLRKLFAELNVSASDFVFTSSDWLYEALPMFVLKKKHPFIWITSNFLFVPTPLENLVKRYTFPFFLYILAYIYQRSIFHLIKWRGDLFVITNDCDRKYFPKKCHPRIFAFYGGVNIEQIEAVEHESAGIKYDLMFCSRLHQQKGLDQFLDIWRLVIEKCPRAKLAIIGNGAPQYERYLHRKAERLGISRNVEWLGYVNNEAKYRLYRASRFFVHPTVYDNNGMVAAEALCTGLWTIMNDLPNLRDVYTDGCTKSDFSDRAATARIIADLLSNPAPRGLSKDIVLRYRKHWDWKNRVRLFKDFLGGVGKQP
;
A
#
# COMPACT_ATOMS: atom_id res chain seq x y z
N MET A 1 -24.70 -22.56 8.23
CA MET A 1 -23.47 -22.80 9.02
C MET A 1 -23.15 -21.53 9.77
N ASP A 2 -23.10 -21.64 11.08
CA ASP A 2 -22.98 -20.53 12.03
C ASP A 2 -21.69 -19.76 11.82
N THR A 3 -21.75 -18.49 11.47
CA THR A 3 -20.59 -17.60 11.26
C THR A 3 -19.88 -17.28 12.59
N GLU A 4 -20.52 -17.54 13.73
CA GLU A 4 -19.98 -17.26 15.07
C GLU A 4 -18.83 -18.19 15.51
N LYS A 5 -18.60 -19.30 14.81
CA LYS A 5 -17.52 -20.25 15.14
C LYS A 5 -16.25 -20.11 14.29
N ARG A 6 -16.24 -19.20 13.31
CA ARG A 6 -15.11 -19.02 12.40
C ARG A 6 -14.11 -18.03 12.98
N ARG A 7 -12.81 -18.40 12.99
CA ARG A 7 -11.71 -17.51 13.37
C ARG A 7 -11.00 -16.99 12.12
N PHE A 8 -10.48 -15.79 12.22
CA PHE A 8 -9.57 -15.23 11.23
C PHE A 8 -8.13 -15.27 11.78
N ILE A 9 -7.26 -16.00 11.15
CA ILE A 9 -5.86 -16.18 11.55
C ILE A 9 -4.99 -15.41 10.57
N LEU A 10 -4.39 -14.31 11.03
CA LEU A 10 -3.42 -13.54 10.25
C LEU A 10 -2.02 -14.10 10.49
N VAL A 11 -1.36 -14.52 9.42
CA VAL A 11 0.07 -14.87 9.41
C VAL A 11 0.83 -13.65 8.89
N ALA A 12 1.50 -12.94 9.81
CA ALA A 12 2.08 -11.61 9.62
C ALA A 12 3.62 -11.63 9.67
N LEU A 13 4.25 -12.59 9.00
CA LEU A 13 5.72 -12.75 9.04
C LEU A 13 6.45 -11.62 8.30
N SER A 14 5.79 -11.00 7.31
CA SER A 14 6.34 -9.95 6.44
C SER A 14 6.02 -8.53 6.91
N PHE A 15 5.49 -8.34 8.11
CA PHE A 15 5.23 -6.99 8.64
C PHE A 15 6.47 -6.11 8.56
N SER A 16 6.24 -4.82 8.39
CA SER A 16 7.30 -3.82 8.41
C SER A 16 8.02 -3.80 9.75
N GLU A 17 9.28 -3.42 9.76
CA GLU A 17 10.03 -3.20 10.99
C GLU A 17 9.42 -2.01 11.77
N PRO A 18 9.57 -1.98 13.11
CA PRO A 18 9.11 -0.88 13.95
C PRO A 18 9.57 0.49 13.41
N GLY A 19 8.71 1.49 13.49
CA GLY A 19 8.97 2.82 12.94
C GLY A 19 8.80 2.94 11.40
N THR A 20 8.43 1.87 10.71
CA THR A 20 8.12 1.90 9.27
C THR A 20 6.73 1.32 9.00
N MET A 21 6.05 1.79 7.94
CA MET A 21 4.74 1.29 7.56
C MET A 21 4.65 1.03 6.07
N GLY A 22 4.60 -0.24 5.69
CA GLY A 22 4.32 -0.66 4.33
C GLY A 22 2.81 -0.75 4.05
N GLY A 23 2.42 -0.67 2.78
CA GLY A 23 1.00 -0.76 2.39
C GLY A 23 0.35 -2.08 2.77
N SER A 24 1.05 -3.20 2.61
CA SER A 24 0.58 -4.54 3.01
C SER A 24 0.39 -4.66 4.52
N THR A 25 1.36 -4.15 5.30
CA THR A 25 1.27 -4.11 6.76
C THR A 25 0.07 -3.28 7.22
N LYS A 26 -0.16 -2.12 6.60
CA LYS A 26 -1.32 -1.26 6.91
C LYS A 26 -2.64 -1.95 6.61
N ILE A 27 -2.77 -2.59 5.45
CA ILE A 27 -3.97 -3.37 5.10
C ILE A 27 -4.23 -4.46 6.13
N ALA A 28 -3.20 -5.20 6.53
CA ALA A 28 -3.36 -6.27 7.51
C ALA A 28 -3.76 -5.75 8.91
N ILE A 29 -3.14 -4.66 9.37
CA ILE A 29 -3.46 -4.02 10.67
C ILE A 29 -4.92 -3.53 10.68
N GLU A 30 -5.35 -2.81 9.64
CA GLU A 30 -6.71 -2.29 9.58
C GLU A 30 -7.74 -3.43 9.39
N THR A 31 -7.35 -4.51 8.71
CA THR A 31 -8.17 -5.73 8.66
C THR A 31 -8.37 -6.33 10.05
N VAL A 32 -7.30 -6.48 10.84
CA VAL A 32 -7.40 -6.98 12.22
C VAL A 32 -8.26 -6.05 13.06
N ARG A 33 -8.01 -4.74 13.03
CA ARG A 33 -8.74 -3.72 13.78
C ARG A 33 -10.25 -3.85 13.61
N HIS A 34 -10.72 -3.78 12.38
CA HIS A 34 -12.17 -3.73 12.10
C HIS A 34 -12.81 -5.12 12.02
N LEU A 35 -12.06 -6.17 11.67
CA LEU A 35 -12.61 -7.51 11.63
C LEU A 35 -12.82 -8.07 13.03
N SER A 36 -11.95 -7.72 14.01
CA SER A 36 -12.09 -8.14 15.40
C SER A 36 -13.35 -7.60 16.09
N GLU A 37 -13.96 -6.56 15.56
CA GLU A 37 -15.28 -6.11 16.03
C GLU A 37 -16.37 -7.17 15.83
N HIS A 38 -16.16 -8.14 14.92
CA HIS A 38 -17.17 -9.08 14.47
C HIS A 38 -16.84 -10.55 14.71
N ILE A 39 -15.57 -10.95 14.54
CA ILE A 39 -15.12 -12.34 14.67
C ILE A 39 -13.81 -12.41 15.45
N PRO A 40 -13.52 -13.55 16.11
CA PRO A 40 -12.23 -13.74 16.76
C PRO A 40 -11.07 -13.70 15.76
N VAL A 41 -10.02 -12.95 16.09
CA VAL A 41 -8.82 -12.78 15.28
C VAL A 41 -7.61 -13.31 16.03
N VAL A 42 -6.85 -14.16 15.37
CA VAL A 42 -5.55 -14.64 15.86
C VAL A 42 -4.47 -14.03 14.98
N VAL A 43 -3.47 -13.39 15.59
CA VAL A 43 -2.32 -12.82 14.86
C VAL A 43 -1.08 -13.64 15.20
N ILE A 44 -0.41 -14.16 14.19
CA ILE A 44 0.88 -14.85 14.31
C ILE A 44 1.95 -13.94 13.70
N ILE A 45 2.88 -13.45 14.52
CA ILE A 45 3.83 -12.41 14.16
C ILE A 45 5.22 -12.69 14.76
N PRO A 46 6.34 -12.39 14.10
CA PRO A 46 7.67 -12.43 14.71
C PRO A 46 7.76 -11.48 15.91
N ALA A 47 8.37 -11.92 17.01
CA ALA A 47 8.49 -11.11 18.23
C ALA A 47 9.14 -9.74 17.98
N SER A 48 10.11 -9.65 17.05
CA SER A 48 10.75 -8.40 16.66
C SER A 48 9.81 -7.39 16.00
N LYS A 49 8.69 -7.85 15.42
CA LYS A 49 7.70 -7.03 14.69
C LYS A 49 6.43 -6.76 15.49
N LEU A 50 6.33 -7.32 16.70
CA LEU A 50 5.18 -7.10 17.57
C LEU A 50 4.93 -5.61 17.86
N PRO A 51 5.94 -4.74 18.08
CA PRO A 51 5.70 -3.32 18.29
C PRO A 51 4.95 -2.67 17.12
N THR A 52 5.23 -3.06 15.87
CA THR A 52 4.49 -2.55 14.70
C THR A 52 2.99 -2.82 14.78
N LEU A 53 2.58 -3.93 15.39
CA LEU A 53 1.16 -4.22 15.63
C LEU A 53 0.63 -3.40 16.80
N THR A 54 1.28 -3.45 17.97
CA THR A 54 0.77 -2.87 19.22
C THR A 54 0.79 -1.35 19.28
N GLU A 55 1.68 -0.70 18.54
CA GLU A 55 1.70 0.76 18.39
C GLU A 55 0.55 1.28 17.50
N ASN A 56 0.00 0.41 16.66
CA ASN A 56 -1.01 0.81 15.68
C ASN A 56 -2.42 0.29 15.96
N ILE A 57 -2.60 -0.64 16.89
CA ILE A 57 -3.90 -1.21 17.23
C ILE A 57 -4.01 -1.47 18.73
N SER A 58 -5.11 -1.07 19.33
CA SER A 58 -5.46 -1.49 20.68
C SER A 58 -5.99 -2.93 20.65
N LEU A 59 -5.36 -3.82 21.39
CA LEU A 59 -5.81 -5.20 21.49
C LEU A 59 -7.09 -5.26 22.33
N ASN A 60 -8.08 -5.97 21.84
CA ASN A 60 -9.33 -6.26 22.52
C ASN A 60 -9.46 -7.76 22.83
N ASP A 61 -10.52 -8.15 23.54
CA ASP A 61 -10.76 -9.55 23.99
C ASP A 61 -10.89 -10.55 22.84
N ARG A 62 -11.10 -10.08 21.61
CA ARG A 62 -11.22 -10.92 20.41
C ARG A 62 -9.93 -11.04 19.62
N ILE A 63 -8.85 -10.36 20.03
CA ILE A 63 -7.55 -10.44 19.38
C ILE A 63 -6.58 -11.23 20.26
N THR A 64 -6.16 -12.38 19.76
CA THR A 64 -5.11 -13.20 20.39
C THR A 64 -3.83 -13.10 19.57
N VAL A 65 -2.70 -12.83 20.21
CA VAL A 65 -1.40 -12.69 19.54
C VAL A 65 -0.47 -13.84 19.94
N HIS A 66 0.06 -14.51 18.94
CA HIS A 66 1.11 -15.53 19.09
C HIS A 66 2.38 -15.07 18.42
N THR A 67 3.49 -15.09 19.14
CA THR A 67 4.77 -14.68 18.56
C THR A 67 5.58 -15.89 18.09
N THR A 68 6.29 -15.70 16.96
CA THR A 68 7.33 -16.60 16.51
C THR A 68 8.69 -16.02 16.86
N ALA A 69 9.72 -16.87 16.97
CA ALA A 69 11.08 -16.37 17.03
C ALA A 69 11.42 -15.61 15.74
N PRO A 70 12.18 -14.51 15.83
CA PRO A 70 12.64 -13.80 14.66
C PRO A 70 13.69 -14.63 13.90
N TYR A 71 13.61 -14.62 12.57
CA TYR A 71 14.65 -15.22 11.75
C TYR A 71 15.90 -14.34 11.74
N GLN A 72 17.02 -14.86 12.22
CA GLN A 72 18.29 -14.16 12.15
C GLN A 72 18.88 -14.39 10.74
N ARG A 73 18.89 -13.35 9.92
CA ARG A 73 19.52 -13.38 8.60
C ARG A 73 21.04 -13.51 8.73
N ASN A 74 21.55 -14.71 8.69
CA ASN A 74 22.95 -14.92 8.34
C ASN A 74 23.12 -14.64 6.84
N ALA A 75 24.15 -13.89 6.47
CA ALA A 75 24.36 -13.31 5.14
C ALA A 75 24.34 -14.31 3.95
N HIS A 76 24.26 -15.61 4.20
CA HIS A 76 24.33 -16.69 3.21
C HIS A 76 23.09 -17.60 3.15
N LEU A 77 22.04 -17.35 3.95
CA LEU A 77 20.87 -18.22 3.93
C LEU A 77 19.79 -17.65 2.99
N HIS A 78 19.51 -18.43 1.98
CA HIS A 78 18.48 -18.24 0.97
C HIS A 78 17.06 -18.03 1.55
N PRO A 79 16.14 -17.42 0.80
CA PRO A 79 14.71 -17.30 1.15
C PRO A 79 14.06 -18.64 1.57
N PHE A 80 14.59 -19.77 1.09
CA PHE A 80 14.17 -21.11 1.49
C PHE A 80 14.47 -21.42 2.96
N GLY A 81 15.64 -21.02 3.47
CA GLY A 81 16.01 -21.23 4.87
C GLY A 81 15.02 -20.54 5.83
N GLU A 82 14.64 -19.30 5.51
CA GLU A 82 13.63 -18.55 6.25
C GLU A 82 12.25 -19.23 6.20
N ALA A 83 11.85 -19.71 5.00
CA ALA A 83 10.59 -20.41 4.82
C ALA A 83 10.52 -21.73 5.63
N PHE A 84 11.59 -22.52 5.66
CA PHE A 84 11.65 -23.74 6.48
C PHE A 84 11.68 -23.45 7.98
N PHE A 85 12.37 -22.39 8.40
CA PHE A 85 12.38 -21.94 9.79
C PHE A 85 10.97 -21.61 10.29
N TYR A 86 10.23 -20.78 9.55
CA TYR A 86 8.86 -20.46 9.91
C TYR A 86 7.90 -21.64 9.75
N LEU A 87 8.11 -22.51 8.78
CA LEU A 87 7.31 -23.73 8.64
C LEU A 87 7.36 -24.60 9.93
N LYS A 88 8.54 -24.73 10.54
CA LYS A 88 8.70 -25.51 11.79
C LYS A 88 7.89 -24.89 12.95
N GLN A 89 7.93 -23.56 13.10
CA GLN A 89 7.21 -22.85 14.15
C GLN A 89 5.70 -22.87 13.91
N LEU A 90 5.27 -22.60 12.66
CA LEU A 90 3.86 -22.60 12.31
C LEU A 90 3.22 -23.98 12.44
N ARG A 91 3.96 -25.07 12.19
CA ARG A 91 3.45 -26.44 12.46
C ARG A 91 3.06 -26.63 13.92
N LYS A 92 3.89 -26.16 14.86
CA LYS A 92 3.62 -26.25 16.29
C LYS A 92 2.41 -25.40 16.66
N LEU A 93 2.40 -24.14 16.25
CA LEU A 93 1.29 -23.20 16.52
C LEU A 93 -0.03 -23.67 15.92
N PHE A 94 -0.05 -24.21 14.70
CA PHE A 94 -1.28 -24.70 14.08
C PHE A 94 -1.86 -25.93 14.79
N ALA A 95 -1.00 -26.78 15.35
CA ALA A 95 -1.43 -27.90 16.18
C ALA A 95 -1.99 -27.42 17.54
N GLU A 96 -1.31 -26.48 18.20
CA GLU A 96 -1.74 -25.90 19.48
C GLU A 96 -3.07 -25.13 19.34
N LEU A 97 -3.23 -24.40 18.24
CA LEU A 97 -4.45 -23.65 17.92
C LEU A 97 -5.59 -24.53 17.40
N ASN A 98 -5.36 -25.81 17.15
CA ASN A 98 -6.32 -26.74 16.54
C ASN A 98 -6.96 -26.13 15.28
N VAL A 99 -6.11 -25.65 14.34
CA VAL A 99 -6.56 -25.01 13.09
C VAL A 99 -7.42 -25.98 12.28
N SER A 100 -8.62 -25.54 11.88
CA SER A 100 -9.69 -26.36 11.32
C SER A 100 -10.18 -25.87 9.97
N ALA A 101 -11.08 -26.65 9.35
CA ALA A 101 -11.70 -26.31 8.05
C ALA A 101 -12.58 -25.04 8.08
N SER A 102 -13.00 -24.61 9.26
CA SER A 102 -13.80 -23.38 9.42
C SER A 102 -12.96 -22.12 9.51
N ASP A 103 -11.65 -22.26 9.79
CA ASP A 103 -10.77 -21.12 9.99
C ASP A 103 -10.32 -20.49 8.68
N PHE A 104 -10.33 -19.17 8.62
CA PHE A 104 -9.69 -18.38 7.57
C PHE A 104 -8.25 -18.11 7.96
N VAL A 105 -7.28 -18.53 7.14
CA VAL A 105 -5.86 -18.24 7.35
C VAL A 105 -5.40 -17.28 6.27
N PHE A 106 -5.12 -16.04 6.64
CA PHE A 106 -4.71 -14.96 5.76
C PHE A 106 -3.20 -14.72 5.87
N THR A 107 -2.48 -14.85 4.76
CA THR A 107 -1.06 -14.46 4.66
C THR A 107 -0.95 -13.00 4.29
N SER A 108 -0.13 -12.23 5.04
CA SER A 108 0.01 -10.78 4.85
C SER A 108 0.77 -10.40 3.57
N SER A 109 1.41 -11.37 2.93
CA SER A 109 2.17 -11.18 1.69
C SER A 109 2.26 -12.46 0.84
N ASP A 110 2.79 -12.31 -0.37
CA ASP A 110 3.16 -13.39 -1.28
C ASP A 110 4.65 -13.80 -1.19
N TRP A 111 5.35 -13.43 -0.11
CA TRP A 111 6.72 -13.87 0.10
C TRP A 111 6.82 -15.37 0.35
N LEU A 112 7.92 -15.99 -0.12
CA LEU A 112 8.13 -17.45 -0.02
C LEU A 112 8.01 -17.97 1.42
N TYR A 113 8.50 -17.21 2.40
CA TYR A 113 8.48 -17.60 3.82
C TYR A 113 7.08 -17.50 4.46
N GLU A 114 6.09 -16.92 3.79
CA GLU A 114 4.66 -17.03 4.13
C GLU A 114 3.94 -18.06 3.25
N ALA A 115 4.17 -18.03 1.93
CA ALA A 115 3.46 -18.87 0.99
C ALA A 115 3.83 -20.36 1.11
N LEU A 116 5.12 -20.71 1.22
CA LEU A 116 5.57 -22.10 1.28
C LEU A 116 5.09 -22.84 2.55
N PRO A 117 5.20 -22.26 3.76
CA PRO A 117 4.61 -22.87 4.95
C PRO A 117 3.12 -23.17 4.80
N MET A 118 2.33 -22.23 4.29
CA MET A 118 0.88 -22.44 4.08
C MET A 118 0.61 -23.52 3.06
N PHE A 119 1.35 -23.54 1.95
CA PHE A 119 1.26 -24.58 0.94
C PHE A 119 1.50 -25.98 1.51
N VAL A 120 2.47 -26.12 2.42
CA VAL A 120 2.80 -27.40 3.08
C VAL A 120 1.76 -27.73 4.14
N LEU A 121 1.39 -26.78 4.99
CA LEU A 121 0.48 -27.00 6.12
C LEU A 121 -0.93 -27.36 5.64
N LYS A 122 -1.40 -26.78 4.54
CA LYS A 122 -2.70 -27.09 3.96
C LYS A 122 -2.89 -28.56 3.55
N LYS A 123 -1.81 -29.34 3.43
CA LYS A 123 -1.90 -30.80 3.25
C LYS A 123 -2.41 -31.54 4.48
N LYS A 124 -2.14 -30.98 5.70
CA LYS A 124 -2.42 -31.63 6.98
C LYS A 124 -3.57 -30.96 7.74
N HIS A 125 -3.80 -29.68 7.49
CA HIS A 125 -4.81 -28.86 8.15
C HIS A 125 -5.78 -28.31 7.12
N PRO A 126 -7.09 -28.67 7.18
CA PRO A 126 -8.09 -28.26 6.19
C PRO A 126 -8.64 -26.85 6.46
N PHE A 127 -7.79 -25.81 6.45
CA PHE A 127 -8.23 -24.42 6.59
C PHE A 127 -8.52 -23.76 5.24
N ILE A 128 -9.24 -22.63 5.24
CA ILE A 128 -9.44 -21.77 4.07
C ILE A 128 -8.25 -20.80 3.97
N TRP A 129 -7.38 -21.01 2.98
CA TRP A 129 -6.21 -20.16 2.78
C TRP A 129 -6.56 -18.95 1.92
N ILE A 130 -6.47 -17.75 2.53
CA ILE A 130 -6.59 -16.46 1.86
C ILE A 130 -5.17 -15.95 1.59
N THR A 131 -4.85 -15.72 0.32
CA THR A 131 -3.54 -15.26 -0.11
C THR A 131 -3.58 -13.79 -0.47
N SER A 132 -2.55 -13.02 -0.15
CA SER A 132 -2.40 -11.64 -0.60
C SER A 132 -1.41 -11.53 -1.76
N ASN A 133 -1.84 -10.86 -2.83
CA ASN A 133 -1.03 -10.57 -4.01
C ASN A 133 -1.12 -9.07 -4.30
N PHE A 134 -0.34 -8.29 -3.55
CA PHE A 134 -0.52 -6.85 -3.50
C PHE A 134 0.21 -6.08 -4.61
N LEU A 135 1.23 -6.68 -5.21
CA LEU A 135 2.00 -6.03 -6.25
C LEU A 135 2.64 -7.06 -7.18
N PHE A 136 2.19 -7.12 -8.42
CA PHE A 136 2.83 -7.96 -9.43
C PHE A 136 4.02 -7.23 -10.06
N VAL A 137 5.17 -7.86 -10.05
CA VAL A 137 6.35 -7.37 -10.79
C VAL A 137 5.99 -7.31 -12.28
N PRO A 138 6.12 -6.16 -12.95
CA PRO A 138 5.86 -6.04 -14.39
C PRO A 138 6.66 -7.03 -15.22
N THR A 139 6.28 -7.25 -16.46
CA THR A 139 7.06 -8.13 -17.34
C THR A 139 8.44 -7.53 -17.67
N PRO A 140 9.47 -8.33 -17.98
CA PRO A 140 10.76 -7.81 -18.39
C PRO A 140 10.68 -6.84 -19.58
N LEU A 141 9.74 -7.08 -20.51
CA LEU A 141 9.51 -6.19 -21.66
C LEU A 141 8.95 -4.83 -21.22
N GLU A 142 7.96 -4.83 -20.32
CA GLU A 142 7.43 -3.58 -19.75
C GLU A 142 8.51 -2.81 -19.00
N ASN A 143 9.45 -3.50 -18.33
CA ASN A 143 10.57 -2.88 -17.66
C ASN A 143 11.56 -2.22 -18.63
N LEU A 144 11.87 -2.85 -19.74
CA LEU A 144 12.72 -2.28 -20.79
C LEU A 144 12.14 -0.98 -21.35
N VAL A 145 10.84 -0.95 -21.61
CA VAL A 145 10.15 0.22 -22.16
C VAL A 145 10.10 1.36 -21.13
N LYS A 146 9.82 1.05 -19.87
CA LYS A 146 9.59 2.06 -18.81
C LYS A 146 10.83 2.43 -18.01
N ARG A 147 11.99 1.80 -18.29
CA ARG A 147 13.29 2.06 -17.64
C ARG A 147 13.21 2.10 -16.11
N TYR A 148 12.58 1.09 -15.50
CA TYR A 148 12.66 0.92 -14.05
C TYR A 148 14.13 0.69 -13.65
N THR A 149 14.61 1.46 -12.69
CA THR A 149 16.03 1.59 -12.32
C THR A 149 16.62 0.42 -11.53
N PHE A 150 16.26 -0.81 -11.87
CA PHE A 150 16.87 -2.01 -11.30
C PHE A 150 17.85 -2.62 -12.30
N PRO A 151 18.99 -3.18 -11.87
CA PRO A 151 19.82 -3.97 -12.77
C PRO A 151 18.98 -5.05 -13.44
N PHE A 152 18.93 -5.05 -14.76
CA PHE A 152 17.99 -5.86 -15.54
C PHE A 152 18.01 -7.36 -15.17
N PHE A 153 19.20 -7.89 -14.88
CA PHE A 153 19.35 -9.28 -14.45
C PHE A 153 18.67 -9.58 -13.10
N LEU A 154 18.85 -8.73 -12.10
CA LEU A 154 18.19 -8.86 -10.79
C LEU A 154 16.67 -8.73 -10.92
N TYR A 155 16.21 -7.91 -11.86
CA TYR A 155 14.80 -7.76 -12.16
C TYR A 155 14.20 -9.05 -12.73
N ILE A 156 14.89 -9.71 -13.68
CA ILE A 156 14.46 -11.01 -14.22
C ILE A 156 14.37 -12.06 -13.12
N LEU A 157 15.35 -12.12 -12.23
CA LEU A 157 15.34 -13.04 -11.10
C LEU A 157 14.14 -12.78 -10.17
N ALA A 158 13.88 -11.51 -9.83
CA ALA A 158 12.73 -11.13 -9.02
C ALA A 158 11.39 -11.49 -9.69
N TYR A 159 11.29 -11.28 -11.00
CA TYR A 159 10.12 -11.67 -11.79
C TYR A 159 9.88 -13.18 -11.77
N ILE A 160 10.92 -13.98 -12.07
CA ILE A 160 10.82 -15.45 -12.05
C ILE A 160 10.46 -15.94 -10.65
N TYR A 161 11.11 -15.40 -9.62
CA TYR A 161 10.85 -15.73 -8.22
C TYR A 161 9.39 -15.49 -7.85
N GLN A 162 8.87 -14.29 -8.09
CA GLN A 162 7.48 -13.98 -7.78
C GLN A 162 6.50 -14.87 -8.58
N ARG A 163 6.76 -15.09 -9.86
CA ARG A 163 5.88 -15.94 -10.69
C ARG A 163 5.85 -17.39 -10.22
N SER A 164 6.97 -17.92 -9.77
CA SER A 164 7.05 -19.29 -9.22
C SER A 164 6.20 -19.42 -7.96
N ILE A 165 6.33 -18.46 -7.02
CA ILE A 165 5.51 -18.43 -5.79
C ILE A 165 4.03 -18.27 -6.16
N PHE A 166 3.71 -17.39 -7.10
CA PHE A 166 2.34 -17.17 -7.54
C PHE A 166 1.70 -18.44 -8.13
N HIS A 167 2.47 -19.30 -8.80
CA HIS A 167 1.99 -20.62 -9.24
C HIS A 167 1.63 -21.53 -8.06
N LEU A 168 2.45 -21.58 -7.01
CA LEU A 168 2.16 -22.33 -5.78
C LEU A 168 0.87 -21.81 -5.11
N ILE A 169 0.75 -20.49 -5.00
CA ILE A 169 -0.41 -19.81 -4.42
C ILE A 169 -1.68 -20.15 -5.20
N LYS A 170 -1.68 -20.03 -6.53
CA LYS A 170 -2.84 -20.37 -7.37
C LYS A 170 -3.25 -21.84 -7.29
N TRP A 171 -2.30 -22.72 -7.06
CA TRP A 171 -2.59 -24.15 -7.00
C TRP A 171 -3.36 -24.54 -5.75
N ARG A 172 -3.03 -23.95 -4.56
CA ARG A 172 -3.60 -24.35 -3.28
C ARG A 172 -4.37 -23.28 -2.53
N GLY A 173 -4.25 -22.03 -2.91
CA GLY A 173 -5.02 -20.95 -2.33
C GLY A 173 -6.50 -21.09 -2.64
N ASP A 174 -7.34 -20.85 -1.64
CA ASP A 174 -8.79 -20.89 -1.79
C ASP A 174 -9.35 -19.54 -2.20
N LEU A 175 -8.88 -18.47 -1.56
CA LEU A 175 -9.27 -17.08 -1.81
C LEU A 175 -8.05 -16.23 -2.10
N PHE A 176 -8.23 -15.21 -2.90
CA PHE A 176 -7.16 -14.34 -3.36
C PHE A 176 -7.52 -12.88 -3.05
N VAL A 177 -6.63 -12.18 -2.38
CA VAL A 177 -6.73 -10.75 -2.16
C VAL A 177 -5.71 -10.03 -3.05
N ILE A 178 -6.19 -9.11 -3.86
CA ILE A 178 -5.41 -8.22 -4.70
C ILE A 178 -5.67 -6.78 -4.28
N THR A 179 -4.83 -5.84 -4.69
CA THR A 179 -5.03 -4.43 -4.37
C THR A 179 -5.69 -3.63 -5.49
N ASN A 180 -5.83 -4.21 -6.68
CA ASN A 180 -6.44 -3.53 -7.81
C ASN A 180 -7.12 -4.55 -8.75
N ASP A 181 -8.33 -4.26 -9.22
CA ASP A 181 -9.06 -5.15 -10.13
C ASP A 181 -8.34 -5.40 -11.45
N CYS A 182 -7.46 -4.51 -11.91
CA CYS A 182 -6.59 -4.73 -13.07
C CYS A 182 -5.71 -5.99 -12.93
N ASP A 183 -5.43 -6.43 -11.70
CA ASP A 183 -4.60 -7.61 -11.46
C ASP A 183 -5.35 -8.93 -11.65
N ARG A 184 -6.68 -8.91 -11.79
CA ARG A 184 -7.46 -10.11 -12.16
C ARG A 184 -6.96 -10.75 -13.44
N LYS A 185 -6.36 -9.99 -14.35
CA LYS A 185 -5.74 -10.48 -15.59
C LYS A 185 -4.67 -11.57 -15.39
N TYR A 186 -4.03 -11.61 -14.22
CA TYR A 186 -3.03 -12.62 -13.89
C TYR A 186 -3.64 -13.95 -13.41
N PHE A 187 -4.94 -13.98 -13.15
CA PHE A 187 -5.67 -15.16 -12.70
C PHE A 187 -6.54 -15.76 -13.82
N PRO A 188 -6.66 -17.09 -13.90
CA PRO A 188 -7.65 -17.71 -14.77
C PRO A 188 -9.07 -17.22 -14.42
N LYS A 189 -9.95 -17.08 -15.42
CA LYS A 189 -11.35 -16.63 -15.21
C LYS A 189 -12.09 -17.41 -14.13
N LYS A 190 -11.86 -18.72 -14.02
CA LYS A 190 -12.43 -19.58 -12.97
C LYS A 190 -12.07 -19.17 -11.53
N CYS A 191 -11.00 -18.41 -11.35
CA CYS A 191 -10.58 -17.89 -10.03
C CYS A 191 -11.28 -16.56 -9.69
N HIS A 192 -11.85 -15.85 -10.67
CA HIS A 192 -12.38 -14.50 -10.47
C HIS A 192 -13.44 -14.40 -9.36
N PRO A 193 -14.38 -15.35 -9.18
CA PRO A 193 -15.32 -15.31 -8.06
C PRO A 193 -14.67 -15.42 -6.68
N ARG A 194 -13.43 -15.92 -6.61
CA ARG A 194 -12.64 -16.11 -5.39
C ARG A 194 -11.64 -14.98 -5.14
N ILE A 195 -11.70 -13.89 -5.89
CA ILE A 195 -10.79 -12.74 -5.80
C ILE A 195 -11.52 -11.56 -5.18
N PHE A 196 -10.94 -11.00 -4.14
CA PHE A 196 -11.34 -9.73 -3.55
C PHE A 196 -10.30 -8.63 -3.83
N ALA A 197 -10.74 -7.52 -4.42
CA ALA A 197 -9.88 -6.35 -4.62
C ALA A 197 -9.98 -5.43 -3.40
N PHE A 198 -8.96 -5.46 -2.56
CA PHE A 198 -8.98 -4.74 -1.29
C PHE A 198 -8.65 -3.25 -1.43
N TYR A 199 -8.04 -2.77 -2.47
CA TYR A 199 -7.63 -1.38 -2.74
C TYR A 199 -6.88 -0.64 -1.61
N GLY A 200 -6.93 -1.09 -0.37
CA GLY A 200 -6.48 -0.37 0.82
C GLY A 200 -7.55 0.59 1.36
N GLY A 201 -7.16 1.58 2.13
CA GLY A 201 -8.09 2.54 2.72
C GLY A 201 -7.43 3.77 3.30
N VAL A 202 -8.26 4.67 3.78
CA VAL A 202 -7.90 5.95 4.41
C VAL A 202 -8.60 6.04 5.76
N ASN A 203 -7.94 6.61 6.75
CA ASN A 203 -8.54 6.88 8.05
C ASN A 203 -9.33 8.19 7.98
N ILE A 204 -10.63 8.07 7.72
CA ILE A 204 -11.51 9.22 7.53
C ILE A 204 -11.69 9.99 8.82
N GLU A 205 -11.77 9.32 9.98
CA GLU A 205 -11.92 9.97 11.29
C GLU A 205 -10.76 10.94 11.59
N GLN A 206 -9.53 10.57 11.21
CA GLN A 206 -8.36 11.46 11.38
C GLN A 206 -8.38 12.65 10.44
N ILE A 207 -8.98 12.52 9.25
CA ILE A 207 -9.19 13.66 8.34
C ILE A 207 -10.22 14.61 8.93
N GLU A 208 -11.34 14.08 9.41
CA GLU A 208 -12.44 14.85 9.98
C GLU A 208 -12.01 15.60 11.26
N ALA A 209 -11.16 14.98 12.07
CA ALA A 209 -10.62 15.60 13.29
C ALA A 209 -9.90 16.94 13.04
N VAL A 210 -9.25 17.10 11.86
CA VAL A 210 -8.56 18.34 11.48
C VAL A 210 -9.36 19.21 10.50
N GLU A 211 -10.56 18.80 10.11
CA GLU A 211 -11.33 19.48 9.06
C GLU A 211 -11.80 20.87 9.46
N HIS A 212 -12.08 21.08 10.72
CA HIS A 212 -12.57 22.34 11.26
C HIS A 212 -11.46 23.38 11.54
N GLU A 213 -10.20 22.98 11.44
CA GLU A 213 -9.08 23.88 11.63
C GLU A 213 -8.92 24.82 10.43
N SER A 214 -8.79 26.11 10.70
CA SER A 214 -8.49 27.10 9.65
C SER A 214 -7.05 26.93 9.19
N ALA A 215 -6.85 26.43 7.98
CA ALA A 215 -5.53 26.31 7.37
C ALA A 215 -5.36 27.35 6.27
N GLY A 216 -4.44 28.30 6.48
CA GLY A 216 -3.96 29.14 5.38
C GLY A 216 -3.15 28.32 4.37
N ILE A 217 -3.24 28.65 3.09
CA ILE A 217 -2.42 28.00 2.06
C ILE A 217 -0.95 28.39 2.23
N LYS A 218 -0.12 27.39 2.48
CA LYS A 218 1.35 27.54 2.65
C LYS A 218 2.13 27.03 1.45
N TYR A 219 1.60 25.99 0.78
CA TYR A 219 2.28 25.33 -0.33
C TYR A 219 1.42 25.29 -1.58
N ASP A 220 2.06 25.42 -2.73
CA ASP A 220 1.40 25.26 -4.03
C ASP A 220 1.24 23.79 -4.40
N LEU A 221 2.29 22.99 -4.16
CA LEU A 221 2.25 21.55 -4.32
C LEU A 221 2.73 20.84 -3.07
N MET A 222 2.20 19.63 -2.90
CA MET A 222 2.63 18.72 -1.84
C MET A 222 2.88 17.32 -2.40
N PHE A 223 3.99 16.73 -2.01
CA PHE A 223 4.32 15.32 -2.21
C PHE A 223 4.34 14.62 -0.84
N CYS A 224 3.77 13.42 -0.77
CA CYS A 224 3.84 12.59 0.43
C CYS A 224 4.03 11.13 0.04
N SER A 225 5.19 10.58 0.35
CA SER A 225 5.45 9.14 0.22
C SER A 225 6.82 8.80 0.83
N ARG A 226 7.08 7.50 1.01
CA ARG A 226 8.45 7.03 1.25
C ARG A 226 9.36 7.50 0.11
N LEU A 227 10.52 8.07 0.44
CA LEU A 227 11.50 8.50 -0.55
C LEU A 227 12.20 7.27 -1.16
N HIS A 228 11.71 6.86 -2.29
CA HIS A 228 12.20 5.70 -3.05
C HIS A 228 12.05 5.98 -4.55
N GLN A 229 12.95 5.43 -5.37
CA GLN A 229 12.97 5.66 -6.82
C GLN A 229 11.61 5.37 -7.49
N GLN A 230 10.91 4.31 -7.04
CA GLN A 230 9.57 3.98 -7.51
C GLN A 230 8.56 5.13 -7.37
N LYS A 231 8.76 6.03 -6.40
CA LYS A 231 7.83 7.13 -6.15
C LYS A 231 8.06 8.35 -7.04
N GLY A 232 9.06 8.30 -7.91
CA GLY A 232 9.26 9.23 -9.02
C GLY A 232 9.65 10.66 -8.64
N LEU A 233 10.00 10.91 -7.36
CA LEU A 233 10.34 12.26 -6.91
C LEU A 233 11.57 12.82 -7.61
N ASP A 234 12.57 12.00 -7.91
CA ASP A 234 13.76 12.41 -8.64
C ASP A 234 13.43 12.94 -10.04
N GLN A 235 12.54 12.29 -10.76
CA GLN A 235 12.07 12.74 -12.06
C GLN A 235 11.16 13.97 -11.93
N PHE A 236 10.36 14.03 -10.87
CA PHE A 236 9.49 15.16 -10.61
C PHE A 236 10.27 16.45 -10.30
N LEU A 237 11.42 16.37 -9.65
CA LEU A 237 12.27 17.55 -9.44
C LEU A 237 12.73 18.22 -10.77
N ASP A 238 12.94 17.43 -11.82
CA ASP A 238 13.24 17.98 -13.14
C ASP A 238 12.02 18.73 -13.73
N ILE A 239 10.79 18.18 -13.54
CA ILE A 239 9.55 18.84 -13.92
C ILE A 239 9.34 20.11 -13.10
N TRP A 240 9.56 20.02 -11.78
CA TRP A 240 9.42 21.16 -10.86
C TRP A 240 10.33 22.33 -11.23
N ARG A 241 11.54 22.05 -11.67
CA ARG A 241 12.42 23.10 -12.20
C ARG A 241 11.75 23.86 -13.36
N LEU A 242 11.17 23.16 -14.33
CA LEU A 242 10.48 23.80 -15.47
C LEU A 242 9.24 24.59 -15.02
N VAL A 243 8.56 24.15 -13.97
CA VAL A 243 7.46 24.90 -13.35
C VAL A 243 7.97 26.19 -12.72
N ILE A 244 9.11 26.16 -12.01
CA ILE A 244 9.70 27.34 -11.35
C ILE A 244 10.14 28.39 -12.37
N GLU A 245 10.53 28.01 -13.57
CA GLU A 245 10.85 28.99 -14.65
C GLU A 245 9.62 29.88 -14.99
N LYS A 246 8.39 29.33 -14.85
CA LYS A 246 7.13 30.07 -15.08
C LYS A 246 6.51 30.62 -13.80
N CYS A 247 6.67 29.94 -12.68
CA CYS A 247 6.11 30.28 -11.39
C CYS A 247 7.23 30.40 -10.30
N PRO A 248 8.07 31.43 -10.33
CA PRO A 248 9.32 31.49 -9.51
C PRO A 248 9.07 31.47 -8.01
N ARG A 249 7.88 31.85 -7.53
CA ARG A 249 7.51 31.89 -6.12
C ARG A 249 6.81 30.62 -5.62
N ALA A 250 6.54 29.66 -6.51
CA ALA A 250 5.82 28.45 -6.13
C ALA A 250 6.65 27.59 -5.15
N LYS A 251 5.94 26.96 -4.21
CA LYS A 251 6.54 26.13 -3.14
C LYS A 251 6.03 24.69 -3.19
N LEU A 252 6.97 23.75 -3.11
CA LEU A 252 6.72 22.32 -3.00
C LEU A 252 7.06 21.83 -1.60
N ALA A 253 6.10 21.24 -0.91
CA ALA A 253 6.35 20.51 0.34
C ALA A 253 6.61 19.02 0.05
N ILE A 254 7.63 18.45 0.66
CA ILE A 254 7.97 17.02 0.54
C ILE A 254 7.90 16.38 1.91
N ILE A 255 6.97 15.42 2.07
CA ILE A 255 6.81 14.60 3.27
C ILE A 255 7.28 13.18 2.99
N GLY A 256 8.09 12.65 3.89
CA GLY A 256 8.56 11.27 3.90
C GLY A 256 10.05 11.15 4.08
N ASN A 257 10.46 9.94 4.44
CA ASN A 257 11.85 9.55 4.60
C ASN A 257 12.18 8.38 3.67
N GLY A 258 13.46 8.15 3.43
CA GLY A 258 13.98 7.05 2.65
C GLY A 258 15.36 6.58 3.10
N ALA A 259 16.05 5.83 2.29
CA ALA A 259 17.43 5.49 2.54
C ALA A 259 18.29 6.76 2.55
N PRO A 260 19.19 6.96 3.56
CA PRO A 260 19.96 8.20 3.70
C PRO A 260 20.76 8.60 2.46
N GLN A 261 21.24 7.61 1.70
CA GLN A 261 21.95 7.85 0.44
C GLN A 261 21.05 8.44 -0.64
N TYR A 262 19.79 7.97 -0.73
CA TYR A 262 18.83 8.46 -1.71
C TYR A 262 18.28 9.83 -1.32
N GLU A 263 18.07 10.09 -0.04
CA GLU A 263 17.72 11.43 0.45
C GLU A 263 18.78 12.45 0.09
N ARG A 264 20.05 12.17 0.41
CA ARG A 264 21.17 13.04 0.01
C ARG A 264 21.27 13.26 -1.50
N TYR A 265 20.97 12.23 -2.29
CA TYR A 265 20.91 12.36 -3.74
C TYR A 265 19.83 13.36 -4.17
N LEU A 266 18.62 13.28 -3.62
CA LEU A 266 17.51 14.18 -3.94
C LEU A 266 17.81 15.63 -3.54
N HIS A 267 18.36 15.86 -2.34
CA HIS A 267 18.78 17.20 -1.90
C HIS A 267 19.81 17.80 -2.85
N ARG A 268 20.90 17.08 -3.17
CA ARG A 268 21.91 17.54 -4.13
C ARG A 268 21.33 17.80 -5.53
N LYS A 269 20.32 17.02 -5.93
CA LYS A 269 19.63 17.24 -7.19
C LYS A 269 18.86 18.56 -7.17
N ALA A 270 18.12 18.86 -6.11
CA ALA A 270 17.42 20.13 -5.97
C ALA A 270 18.38 21.34 -5.99
N GLU A 271 19.55 21.21 -5.34
CA GLU A 271 20.62 22.21 -5.38
C GLU A 271 21.14 22.43 -6.80
N ARG A 272 21.52 21.35 -7.50
CA ARG A 272 22.02 21.43 -8.90
C ARG A 272 21.01 22.03 -9.88
N LEU A 273 19.73 21.80 -9.63
CA LEU A 273 18.63 22.34 -10.42
C LEU A 273 18.31 23.82 -10.07
N GLY A 274 18.91 24.35 -9.01
CA GLY A 274 18.69 25.74 -8.54
C GLY A 274 17.32 25.97 -7.91
N ILE A 275 16.64 24.91 -7.43
CA ILE A 275 15.27 24.98 -6.90
C ILE A 275 15.18 24.78 -5.38
N SER A 276 16.28 24.77 -4.66
CA SER A 276 16.29 24.51 -3.20
C SER A 276 15.41 25.48 -2.41
N ARG A 277 15.27 26.73 -2.86
CA ARG A 277 14.38 27.73 -2.20
C ARG A 277 12.89 27.46 -2.43
N ASN A 278 12.55 26.64 -3.40
CA ASN A 278 11.21 26.27 -3.82
C ASN A 278 10.78 24.91 -3.30
N VAL A 279 11.63 24.23 -2.53
CA VAL A 279 11.37 22.89 -1.98
C VAL A 279 11.58 22.92 -0.47
N GLU A 280 10.56 22.52 0.29
CA GLU A 280 10.63 22.35 1.74
C GLU A 280 10.58 20.85 2.08
N TRP A 281 11.64 20.33 2.70
CA TRP A 281 11.78 18.94 3.12
C TRP A 281 11.31 18.80 4.56
N LEU A 282 10.14 18.18 4.77
CA LEU A 282 9.49 18.10 6.07
C LEU A 282 9.80 16.79 6.82
N GLY A 283 10.49 15.85 6.16
CA GLY A 283 10.77 14.55 6.75
C GLY A 283 9.50 13.74 7.02
N TYR A 284 9.56 12.81 7.96
CA TYR A 284 8.40 12.07 8.42
C TYR A 284 7.53 12.95 9.33
N VAL A 285 6.24 12.93 9.09
CA VAL A 285 5.23 13.55 9.94
C VAL A 285 4.14 12.53 10.31
N ASN A 286 3.55 12.67 11.49
CA ASN A 286 2.41 11.83 11.89
C ASN A 286 1.16 12.13 11.04
N ASN A 287 0.15 11.28 11.13
CA ASN A 287 -1.04 11.39 10.29
C ASN A 287 -1.78 12.71 10.48
N GLU A 288 -1.90 13.21 11.70
CA GLU A 288 -2.60 14.46 12.01
C GLU A 288 -1.90 15.66 11.35
N ALA A 289 -0.59 15.80 11.56
CA ALA A 289 0.20 16.85 10.91
C ALA A 289 0.18 16.70 9.37
N LYS A 290 0.19 15.48 8.86
CA LYS A 290 0.07 15.21 7.43
C LYS A 290 -1.23 15.77 6.85
N TYR A 291 -2.37 15.51 7.48
CA TYR A 291 -3.66 16.00 6.99
C TYR A 291 -3.79 17.52 7.11
N ARG A 292 -3.20 18.15 8.15
CA ARG A 292 -3.10 19.61 8.21
C ARG A 292 -2.28 20.18 7.03
N LEU A 293 -1.18 19.52 6.69
CA LEU A 293 -0.35 19.93 5.55
C LEU A 293 -1.05 19.73 4.20
N TYR A 294 -1.85 18.66 4.03
CA TYR A 294 -2.72 18.53 2.85
C TYR A 294 -3.65 19.73 2.73
N ARG A 295 -4.31 20.12 3.81
CA ARG A 295 -5.22 21.28 3.82
C ARG A 295 -4.51 22.63 3.61
N ALA A 296 -3.24 22.72 3.98
CA ALA A 296 -2.39 23.89 3.75
C ALA A 296 -1.75 23.94 2.35
N SER A 297 -2.14 23.02 1.45
CA SER A 297 -1.61 22.92 0.09
C SER A 297 -2.70 23.15 -0.94
N ARG A 298 -2.32 23.66 -2.14
CA ARG A 298 -3.26 23.85 -3.26
C ARG A 298 -3.52 22.60 -4.05
N PHE A 299 -2.44 21.81 -4.29
CA PHE A 299 -2.48 20.58 -5.07
C PHE A 299 -1.61 19.50 -4.43
N PHE A 300 -1.99 18.25 -4.64
CA PHE A 300 -1.16 17.09 -4.34
C PHE A 300 -0.51 16.57 -5.63
N VAL A 301 0.75 16.14 -5.58
CA VAL A 301 1.41 15.50 -6.72
C VAL A 301 1.74 14.04 -6.43
N HIS A 302 1.36 13.16 -7.33
CA HIS A 302 1.62 11.71 -7.27
C HIS A 302 2.43 11.24 -8.47
N PRO A 303 3.77 11.49 -8.50
CA PRO A 303 4.61 11.24 -9.64
C PRO A 303 5.10 9.79 -9.75
N THR A 304 4.51 8.91 -8.98
CA THR A 304 4.88 7.49 -8.92
C THR A 304 5.00 6.88 -10.32
N VAL A 305 6.11 6.20 -10.58
CA VAL A 305 6.37 5.53 -11.87
C VAL A 305 5.75 4.13 -11.94
N TYR A 306 5.51 3.52 -10.80
CA TYR A 306 4.82 2.26 -10.67
C TYR A 306 4.09 2.16 -9.33
N ASP A 307 2.78 2.04 -9.38
CA ASP A 307 1.91 1.85 -8.21
C ASP A 307 0.71 1.01 -8.60
N ASN A 308 0.16 0.32 -7.63
CA ASN A 308 -1.04 -0.48 -7.85
C ASN A 308 -2.28 0.19 -7.25
N ASN A 309 -2.09 1.05 -6.27
CA ASN A 309 -3.19 1.54 -5.45
C ASN A 309 -3.16 3.05 -5.18
N GLY A 310 -1.98 3.64 -5.01
CA GLY A 310 -1.84 5.08 -4.80
C GLY A 310 -2.52 5.60 -3.53
N MET A 311 -2.52 4.88 -2.41
CA MET A 311 -3.25 5.25 -1.18
C MET A 311 -3.03 6.70 -0.74
N VAL A 312 -1.84 7.26 -0.93
CA VAL A 312 -1.57 8.68 -0.59
C VAL A 312 -2.32 9.66 -1.49
N ALA A 313 -2.62 9.28 -2.75
CA ALA A 313 -3.49 10.05 -3.62
C ALA A 313 -4.95 9.99 -3.14
N ALA A 314 -5.39 8.81 -2.66
CA ALA A 314 -6.70 8.67 -2.03
C ALA A 314 -6.82 9.54 -0.76
N GLU A 315 -5.78 9.57 0.08
CA GLU A 315 -5.72 10.45 1.25
C GLU A 315 -5.90 11.93 0.85
N ALA A 316 -5.19 12.38 -0.18
CA ALA A 316 -5.31 13.74 -0.70
C ALA A 316 -6.73 14.05 -1.20
N LEU A 317 -7.32 13.17 -1.99
CA LEU A 317 -8.69 13.33 -2.49
C LEU A 317 -9.74 13.30 -1.36
N CYS A 318 -9.56 12.45 -0.35
CA CYS A 318 -10.42 12.42 0.83
C CYS A 318 -10.33 13.69 1.69
N THR A 319 -9.21 14.43 1.63
CA THR A 319 -9.08 15.76 2.26
C THR A 319 -9.61 16.90 1.40
N GLY A 320 -10.08 16.60 0.18
CA GLY A 320 -10.56 17.60 -0.77
C GLY A 320 -9.47 18.23 -1.63
N LEU A 321 -8.26 17.69 -1.63
CA LEU A 321 -7.13 18.23 -2.35
C LEU A 321 -7.07 17.66 -3.78
N TRP A 322 -7.06 18.56 -4.78
CA TRP A 322 -6.91 18.17 -6.18
C TRP A 322 -5.56 17.50 -6.41
N THR A 323 -5.56 16.37 -7.12
CA THR A 323 -4.35 15.55 -7.31
C THR A 323 -3.85 15.60 -8.74
N ILE A 324 -2.56 15.90 -8.92
CA ILE A 324 -1.87 15.80 -10.22
C ILE A 324 -1.07 14.50 -10.20
N MET A 325 -1.37 13.58 -11.09
CA MET A 325 -0.80 12.23 -11.04
C MET A 325 -0.26 11.74 -12.37
N ASN A 326 0.75 10.88 -12.29
CA ASN A 326 1.24 10.16 -13.45
C ASN A 326 0.13 9.25 -14.02
N ASP A 327 -0.07 9.26 -15.32
CA ASP A 327 -1.10 8.47 -15.99
C ASP A 327 -0.73 6.98 -16.07
N LEU A 328 -0.89 6.31 -14.95
CA LEU A 328 -0.63 4.87 -14.84
C LEU A 328 -1.90 4.07 -15.16
N PRO A 329 -1.82 3.06 -16.05
CA PRO A 329 -2.98 2.24 -16.42
C PRO A 329 -3.77 1.68 -15.23
N ASN A 330 -3.05 1.25 -14.17
CA ASN A 330 -3.67 0.67 -12.97
C ASN A 330 -4.44 1.70 -12.12
N LEU A 331 -4.18 3.00 -12.29
CA LEU A 331 -4.82 4.06 -11.52
C LEU A 331 -5.93 4.80 -12.29
N ARG A 332 -6.09 4.51 -13.60
CA ARG A 332 -7.06 5.22 -14.45
C ARG A 332 -8.49 5.03 -13.98
N ASP A 333 -8.87 3.80 -13.68
CA ASP A 333 -10.22 3.45 -13.27
C ASP A 333 -10.48 3.69 -11.77
N VAL A 334 -9.39 3.78 -10.98
CA VAL A 334 -9.46 4.04 -9.54
C VAL A 334 -9.70 5.50 -9.24
N TYR A 335 -9.07 6.39 -10.02
CA TYR A 335 -9.13 7.85 -9.84
C TYR A 335 -9.75 8.48 -11.08
N THR A 336 -11.07 8.66 -11.09
CA THR A 336 -11.82 9.20 -12.23
C THR A 336 -12.03 10.71 -12.15
N ASP A 337 -12.16 11.23 -10.93
CA ASP A 337 -12.50 12.62 -10.65
C ASP A 337 -11.50 13.26 -9.69
N GLY A 338 -11.48 14.59 -9.63
CA GLY A 338 -10.65 15.32 -8.68
C GLY A 338 -9.15 15.23 -8.95
N CYS A 339 -8.79 14.75 -10.14
CA CYS A 339 -7.39 14.60 -10.51
C CYS A 339 -7.11 15.03 -11.96
N THR A 340 -5.88 15.48 -12.19
CA THR A 340 -5.30 15.72 -13.52
C THR A 340 -4.26 14.65 -13.77
N LYS A 341 -4.43 13.86 -14.83
CA LYS A 341 -3.49 12.83 -15.24
C LYS A 341 -2.59 13.38 -16.35
N SER A 342 -1.29 13.11 -16.26
CA SER A 342 -0.30 13.50 -17.26
C SER A 342 0.75 12.41 -17.38
N ASP A 343 1.32 12.25 -18.56
CA ASP A 343 2.50 11.39 -18.74
C ASP A 343 3.74 12.13 -18.24
N PHE A 344 4.24 11.77 -17.07
CA PHE A 344 5.40 12.41 -16.45
C PHE A 344 6.73 12.12 -17.19
N SER A 345 6.73 11.24 -18.19
CA SER A 345 7.85 11.11 -19.11
C SER A 345 7.96 12.31 -20.06
N ASP A 346 6.85 12.95 -20.42
CA ASP A 346 6.82 14.25 -21.09
C ASP A 346 6.88 15.38 -20.04
N ARG A 347 8.09 15.68 -19.62
CA ARG A 347 8.37 16.67 -18.57
C ARG A 347 7.87 18.06 -18.93
N ALA A 348 8.03 18.45 -20.19
CA ALA A 348 7.64 19.78 -20.66
C ALA A 348 6.13 19.97 -20.70
N ALA A 349 5.38 18.96 -21.18
CA ALA A 349 3.93 19.00 -21.16
C ALA A 349 3.39 19.00 -19.73
N THR A 350 3.91 18.12 -18.86
CA THR A 350 3.51 18.05 -17.44
C THR A 350 3.81 19.36 -16.70
N ALA A 351 4.98 19.97 -16.94
CA ALA A 351 5.32 21.27 -16.34
C ALA A 351 4.38 22.40 -16.80
N ARG A 352 3.97 22.41 -18.06
CA ARG A 352 2.97 23.39 -18.57
C ARG A 352 1.63 23.22 -17.84
N ILE A 353 1.12 21.98 -17.75
CA ILE A 353 -0.14 21.68 -17.05
C ILE A 353 -0.09 22.18 -15.60
N ILE A 354 1.01 21.89 -14.89
CA ILE A 354 1.17 22.33 -13.51
C ILE A 354 1.24 23.85 -13.41
N ALA A 355 2.02 24.51 -14.26
CA ALA A 355 2.14 25.97 -14.26
C ALA A 355 0.80 26.65 -14.58
N ASP A 356 0.01 26.11 -15.49
CA ASP A 356 -1.32 26.61 -15.84
C ASP A 356 -2.29 26.47 -14.65
N LEU A 357 -2.27 25.32 -13.94
CA LEU A 357 -3.05 25.12 -12.72
C LEU A 357 -2.64 26.07 -11.58
N LEU A 358 -1.34 26.37 -11.45
CA LEU A 358 -0.85 27.32 -10.45
C LEU A 358 -1.21 28.78 -10.77
N SER A 359 -1.23 29.12 -12.05
CA SER A 359 -1.52 30.49 -12.53
C SER A 359 -3.01 30.83 -12.51
N ASN A 360 -3.86 29.83 -12.64
CA ASN A 360 -5.30 30.01 -12.62
C ASN A 360 -5.86 30.02 -11.20
N PRO A 361 -6.83 30.91 -10.89
CA PRO A 361 -7.54 30.88 -9.61
C PRO A 361 -8.56 29.73 -9.55
N ALA A 362 -8.25 28.56 -10.11
CA ALA A 362 -9.10 27.38 -10.14
C ALA A 362 -9.72 27.05 -8.77
N PRO A 363 -10.88 26.38 -8.70
CA PRO A 363 -11.60 26.16 -7.46
C PRO A 363 -10.68 25.56 -6.40
N ARG A 364 -10.63 26.22 -5.24
CA ARG A 364 -9.86 25.75 -4.09
C ARG A 364 -10.52 24.49 -3.54
N GLY A 365 -10.03 23.33 -3.99
CA GLY A 365 -10.50 22.04 -3.50
C GLY A 365 -11.56 21.38 -4.41
N LEU A 366 -11.93 20.18 -4.00
CA LEU A 366 -12.93 19.36 -4.67
C LEU A 366 -14.34 19.74 -4.18
N SER A 367 -15.35 19.46 -5.01
CA SER A 367 -16.74 19.56 -4.55
C SER A 367 -16.99 18.55 -3.42
N LYS A 368 -17.92 18.90 -2.53
CA LYS A 368 -18.29 18.02 -1.40
C LYS A 368 -18.71 16.62 -1.87
N ASP A 369 -19.42 16.52 -2.98
CA ASP A 369 -19.88 15.23 -3.51
C ASP A 369 -18.73 14.33 -3.94
N ILE A 370 -17.69 14.89 -4.57
CA ILE A 370 -16.49 14.15 -4.95
C ILE A 370 -15.77 13.65 -3.67
N VAL A 371 -15.57 14.53 -2.69
CA VAL A 371 -14.93 14.16 -1.43
C VAL A 371 -15.69 13.05 -0.71
N LEU A 372 -17.01 13.17 -0.60
CA LEU A 372 -17.85 12.16 0.05
C LEU A 372 -17.80 10.81 -0.66
N ARG A 373 -17.77 10.80 -2.00
CA ARG A 373 -17.60 9.56 -2.77
C ARG A 373 -16.26 8.90 -2.47
N TYR A 374 -15.16 9.67 -2.45
CA TYR A 374 -13.85 9.13 -2.11
C TYR A 374 -13.79 8.65 -0.65
N ARG A 375 -14.30 9.40 0.30
CA ARG A 375 -14.37 8.99 1.70
C ARG A 375 -15.14 7.67 1.85
N LYS A 376 -16.35 7.55 1.28
CA LYS A 376 -17.14 6.34 1.31
C LYS A 376 -16.42 5.15 0.68
N HIS A 377 -15.71 5.37 -0.44
CA HIS A 377 -14.99 4.31 -1.15
C HIS A 377 -13.74 3.85 -0.40
N TRP A 378 -12.99 4.79 0.19
CA TRP A 378 -11.69 4.53 0.80
C TRP A 378 -11.71 4.37 2.31
N ASP A 379 -12.83 4.54 2.99
CA ASP A 379 -12.92 4.31 4.43
C ASP A 379 -12.54 2.86 4.80
N TRP A 380 -11.58 2.70 5.70
CA TRP A 380 -11.11 1.40 6.17
C TRP A 380 -12.24 0.53 6.70
N LYS A 381 -13.14 1.12 7.51
CA LYS A 381 -14.28 0.39 8.08
C LYS A 381 -15.18 -0.19 6.99
N ASN A 382 -15.47 0.60 5.96
CA ASN A 382 -16.27 0.13 4.82
C ASN A 382 -15.52 -0.94 4.02
N ARG A 383 -14.20 -0.78 3.80
CA ARG A 383 -13.38 -1.76 3.08
C ARG A 383 -13.35 -3.11 3.78
N VAL A 384 -13.14 -3.12 5.10
CA VAL A 384 -13.11 -4.35 5.88
C VAL A 384 -14.51 -4.97 5.96
N ARG A 385 -15.59 -4.16 6.05
CA ARG A 385 -16.95 -4.67 5.97
C ARG A 385 -17.22 -5.42 4.66
N LEU A 386 -16.84 -4.84 3.51
CA LEU A 386 -16.97 -5.51 2.21
C LEU A 386 -16.14 -6.82 2.14
N PHE A 387 -14.95 -6.81 2.74
CA PHE A 387 -14.13 -8.02 2.83
C PHE A 387 -14.80 -9.08 3.70
N LYS A 388 -15.36 -8.71 4.85
CA LYS A 388 -16.14 -9.61 5.71
C LYS A 388 -17.33 -10.22 4.96
N ASP A 389 -18.06 -9.39 4.21
CA ASP A 389 -19.22 -9.86 3.43
C ASP A 389 -18.78 -10.86 2.34
N PHE A 390 -17.64 -10.60 1.69
CA PHE A 390 -17.02 -11.55 0.75
C PHE A 390 -16.67 -12.87 1.44
N LEU A 391 -16.07 -12.85 2.63
CA LEU A 391 -15.77 -14.07 3.40
C LEU A 391 -17.03 -14.81 3.81
N GLY A 392 -18.11 -14.10 4.16
CA GLY A 392 -19.42 -14.67 4.50
C GLY A 392 -20.11 -15.35 3.34
N GLY A 393 -19.82 -14.96 2.10
CA GLY A 393 -20.29 -15.61 0.87
C GLY A 393 -19.59 -16.93 0.54
N VAL A 394 -18.43 -17.18 1.14
CA VAL A 394 -17.66 -18.41 0.94
C VAL A 394 -18.34 -19.58 1.66
N GLY A 395 -18.78 -20.57 0.91
CA GLY A 395 -19.50 -21.74 1.44
C GLY A 395 -21.03 -21.68 1.20
N LYS A 396 -21.53 -20.62 0.53
CA LYS A 396 -22.91 -20.54 0.03
C LYS A 396 -23.01 -20.81 -1.48
N GLN A 397 -21.88 -21.02 -2.15
CA GLN A 397 -21.88 -21.48 -3.55
C GLN A 397 -21.93 -23.00 -3.56
N PRO A 398 -22.86 -23.59 -4.36
CA PRO A 398 -23.08 -25.05 -4.45
C PRO A 398 -21.85 -25.79 -5.01
#